data_eecbf79297bf705038f01aaf3156a1e8
#
_entry.id   eecbf79297bf705038f01aaf3156a1e8
#
_cell.length_a   1.000
_cell.length_b   1.000
_cell.length_c   1.000
_cell.angle_alpha   90.00
_cell.angle_beta   90.00
_cell.angle_gamma   90.00
#
_symmetry.space_group_name_H-M   'P 1'
#
loop_
_entity.id
_entity.type
_entity.pdbx_description
1 polymer ?
#
loop_
_entity_poly.entity_id
_entity_poly.type
_entity_poly.pdbx_seq_one_letter_code
_entity_poly.pdbx_strand_id
1 'polypeptide(L)'
;MPGLSIERASELTDQEKGYLNMIFQFSHISLDEIPGQGKWALKELDLNDLKKVFGKAQDVFSKKGWNSLFLANHDQPRVVSRHGDENLRYESATMLATMIYGQQGTPYIYQGEEIGMTGIK
;
A
#
# COMPACT_ATOMS: atom_id res chain seq x y z
N MET A 1 6.17 3.42 -8.84
CA MET A 1 6.18 3.19 -10.30
C MET A 1 5.59 1.81 -10.59
N PRO A 2 4.47 1.74 -11.31
CA PRO A 2 3.89 0.45 -11.72
C PRO A 2 4.91 -0.37 -12.51
N GLY A 3 4.99 -1.67 -12.25
CA GLY A 3 5.90 -2.60 -12.95
C GLY A 3 7.37 -2.61 -12.49
N LEU A 4 7.74 -1.78 -11.51
CA LEU A 4 9.10 -1.82 -10.96
C LEU A 4 9.18 -2.90 -9.87
N SER A 5 10.19 -3.78 -9.92
CA SER A 5 10.41 -4.75 -8.85
C SER A 5 10.86 -4.08 -7.55
N ILE A 6 10.59 -4.73 -6.42
CA ILE A 6 10.96 -4.22 -5.10
C ILE A 6 12.49 -4.11 -4.96
N GLU A 7 13.22 -5.05 -5.53
CA GLU A 7 14.69 -5.07 -5.54
C GLU A 7 15.23 -3.85 -6.31
N ARG A 8 14.68 -3.58 -7.49
CA ARG A 8 15.11 -2.43 -8.28
C ARG A 8 14.73 -1.11 -7.61
N ALA A 9 13.58 -1.06 -6.95
CA ALA A 9 13.17 0.09 -6.16
C ALA A 9 14.13 0.37 -5.00
N SER A 10 14.56 -0.68 -4.31
CA SER A 10 15.56 -0.60 -3.23
C SER A 10 16.91 -0.09 -3.72
N GLU A 11 17.38 -0.53 -4.89
CA GLU A 11 18.62 -0.02 -5.50
C GLU A 11 18.52 1.48 -5.82
N LEU A 12 17.39 1.92 -6.37
CA LEU A 12 17.19 3.34 -6.71
C LEU A 12 17.11 4.26 -5.48
N THR A 13 16.73 3.72 -4.33
CA THR A 13 16.61 4.46 -3.06
C THR A 13 17.72 4.13 -2.07
N ASP A 14 18.79 3.48 -2.50
CA ASP A 14 19.99 3.24 -1.70
C ASP A 14 20.56 4.55 -1.17
N GLN A 15 20.88 4.60 0.10
CA GLN A 15 21.34 5.84 0.77
C GLN A 15 22.70 6.32 0.25
N GLU A 16 23.55 5.42 -0.26
CA GLU A 16 24.90 5.75 -0.75
C GLU A 16 24.96 5.92 -2.27
N LYS A 17 24.21 5.11 -3.00
CA LYS A 17 24.34 4.98 -4.47
C LYS A 17 23.02 5.17 -5.23
N GLY A 18 21.92 5.36 -4.52
CA GLY A 18 20.61 5.60 -5.13
C GLY A 18 20.46 7.03 -5.67
N TYR A 19 19.48 7.20 -6.53
CA TYR A 19 19.15 8.49 -7.14
C TYR A 19 17.93 9.16 -6.49
N LEU A 20 17.21 8.42 -5.63
CA LEU A 20 15.94 8.84 -5.01
C LEU A 20 16.02 8.61 -3.50
N ASN A 21 15.38 9.48 -2.73
CA ASN A 21 15.33 9.32 -1.28
C ASN A 21 14.35 8.21 -0.87
N MET A 22 13.25 8.05 -1.59
CA MET A 22 12.21 7.03 -1.38
C MET A 22 11.40 6.82 -2.65
N ILE A 23 10.62 5.74 -2.68
CA ILE A 23 9.79 5.40 -3.84
C ILE A 23 8.47 4.79 -3.42
N PHE A 24 7.40 5.10 -4.16
CA PHE A 24 6.10 4.45 -4.01
C PHE A 24 6.08 3.10 -4.72
N GLN A 25 5.79 2.04 -3.97
CA GLN A 25 5.52 0.71 -4.48
C GLN A 25 4.01 0.49 -4.64
N PHE A 26 3.63 -0.11 -5.77
CA PHE A 26 2.23 -0.34 -6.13
C PHE A 26 1.84 -1.83 -6.09
N SER A 27 2.75 -2.71 -5.68
CA SER A 27 2.52 -4.16 -5.71
C SER A 27 1.35 -4.63 -4.84
N HIS A 28 0.97 -3.86 -3.81
CA HIS A 28 -0.16 -4.17 -2.93
C HIS A 28 -1.50 -3.65 -3.47
N ILE A 29 -1.50 -2.65 -4.36
CA ILE A 29 -2.71 -1.96 -4.83
C ILE A 29 -3.58 -2.84 -5.72
N SER A 30 -2.99 -3.71 -6.53
CA SER A 30 -3.71 -4.52 -7.52
C SER A 30 -3.96 -5.98 -7.08
N LEU A 31 -3.74 -6.32 -5.81
CA LEU A 31 -3.89 -7.69 -5.32
C LEU A 31 -5.34 -8.20 -5.37
N ASP A 32 -6.30 -7.30 -5.23
CA ASP A 32 -7.74 -7.57 -5.32
C ASP A 32 -8.31 -7.31 -6.71
N GLU A 33 -7.49 -7.01 -7.72
CA GLU A 33 -7.93 -6.86 -9.10
C GLU A 33 -7.94 -8.21 -9.84
N ILE A 34 -8.91 -8.38 -10.76
CA ILE A 34 -8.91 -9.53 -11.68
C ILE A 34 -7.98 -9.21 -12.84
N PRO A 35 -6.91 -10.00 -13.06
CA PRO A 35 -5.94 -9.71 -14.12
C PRO A 35 -6.60 -9.58 -15.50
N GLY A 36 -6.26 -8.53 -16.22
CA GLY A 36 -6.74 -8.27 -17.58
C GLY A 36 -8.15 -7.68 -17.69
N GLN A 37 -8.87 -7.47 -16.58
CA GLN A 37 -10.23 -6.92 -16.59
C GLN A 37 -10.32 -5.46 -16.12
N GLY A 38 -9.16 -4.84 -15.82
CA GLY A 38 -9.08 -3.45 -15.36
C GLY A 38 -9.35 -3.28 -13.86
N LYS A 39 -9.04 -2.09 -13.35
CA LYS A 39 -9.04 -1.79 -11.91
C LYS A 39 -10.40 -1.82 -11.20
N TRP A 40 -11.49 -1.93 -11.95
CA TRP A 40 -12.85 -1.99 -11.40
C TRP A 40 -13.39 -3.41 -11.29
N ALA A 41 -12.70 -4.40 -11.88
CA ALA A 41 -13.04 -5.80 -11.75
C ALA A 41 -12.32 -6.39 -10.53
N LEU A 42 -13.00 -6.38 -9.38
CA LEU A 42 -12.42 -6.78 -8.10
C LEU A 42 -12.76 -8.24 -7.77
N LYS A 43 -11.86 -8.88 -7.05
CA LYS A 43 -11.98 -10.16 -6.37
C LYS A 43 -11.70 -10.00 -4.89
N GLU A 44 -12.04 -11.00 -4.10
CA GLU A 44 -11.66 -11.01 -2.68
C GLU A 44 -10.13 -10.95 -2.53
N LEU A 45 -9.67 -10.10 -1.60
CA LEU A 45 -8.25 -9.95 -1.29
C LEU A 45 -7.73 -11.19 -0.54
N ASP A 46 -6.74 -11.86 -1.10
CA ASP A 46 -6.02 -12.92 -0.39
C ASP A 46 -5.01 -12.29 0.58
N LEU A 47 -5.26 -12.49 1.89
CA LEU A 47 -4.38 -11.98 2.94
C LEU A 47 -2.97 -12.60 2.91
N ASN A 48 -2.80 -13.80 2.34
CA ASN A 48 -1.47 -14.40 2.18
C ASN A 48 -0.67 -13.64 1.12
N ASP A 49 -1.31 -13.22 0.04
CA ASP A 49 -0.63 -12.43 -0.99
C ASP A 49 -0.29 -11.03 -0.47
N LEU A 50 -1.17 -10.42 0.30
CA LEU A 50 -0.89 -9.15 0.98
C LEU A 50 0.32 -9.27 1.92
N LYS A 51 0.35 -10.30 2.77
CA LYS A 51 1.47 -10.58 3.68
C LYS A 51 2.77 -10.84 2.93
N LYS A 52 2.75 -11.57 1.82
CA LYS A 52 3.93 -11.82 0.99
C LYS A 52 4.50 -10.52 0.41
N VAL A 53 3.63 -9.65 -0.12
CA VAL A 53 4.05 -8.38 -0.73
C VAL A 53 4.65 -7.45 0.32
N PHE A 54 3.99 -7.25 1.45
CA PHE A 54 4.52 -6.40 2.52
C PHE A 54 5.76 -7.02 3.18
N GLY A 55 5.76 -8.32 3.46
CA GLY A 55 6.90 -9.01 4.04
C GLY A 55 8.15 -8.92 3.15
N LYS A 56 7.98 -9.12 1.84
CA LYS A 56 9.06 -8.94 0.87
C LYS A 56 9.57 -7.50 0.83
N ALA A 57 8.67 -6.52 0.84
CA ALA A 57 9.07 -5.11 0.86
C ALA A 57 9.86 -4.78 2.13
N GLN A 58 9.38 -5.21 3.31
CA GLN A 58 10.09 -5.00 4.58
C GLN A 58 11.46 -5.68 4.59
N ASP A 59 11.56 -6.93 4.13
CA ASP A 59 12.85 -7.64 4.07
C ASP A 59 13.87 -6.95 3.15
N VAL A 60 13.45 -6.47 2.00
CA VAL A 60 14.33 -5.79 1.04
C VAL A 60 14.73 -4.40 1.51
N PHE A 61 13.75 -3.56 1.89
CA PHE A 61 14.03 -2.17 2.28
C PHE A 61 14.68 -2.05 3.66
N SER A 62 14.57 -3.03 4.54
CA SER A 62 15.32 -3.05 5.81
C SER A 62 16.82 -3.17 5.60
N LYS A 63 17.25 -3.76 4.48
CA LYS A 63 18.65 -3.96 4.14
C LYS A 63 19.20 -2.80 3.32
N LYS A 64 18.35 -2.20 2.46
CA LYS A 64 18.79 -1.20 1.50
C LYS A 64 17.61 -0.39 0.97
N GLY A 65 17.77 0.92 0.93
CA GLY A 65 16.79 1.84 0.37
C GLY A 65 15.70 2.26 1.36
N TRP A 66 14.65 2.95 0.85
CA TRP A 66 13.57 3.47 1.69
C TRP A 66 12.23 3.43 0.95
N ASN A 67 11.19 2.93 1.62
CA ASN A 67 9.84 2.77 1.07
C ASN A 67 8.92 3.92 1.47
N SER A 68 8.01 4.30 0.58
CA SER A 68 6.86 5.15 0.89
C SER A 68 5.65 4.27 1.15
N LEU A 69 5.10 4.37 2.37
CA LEU A 69 3.99 3.55 2.82
C LEU A 69 2.66 4.26 2.58
N PHE A 70 1.72 3.62 1.89
CA PHE A 70 0.38 4.17 1.64
C PHE A 70 -0.62 3.05 1.36
N LEU A 71 -1.90 3.31 1.59
CA LEU A 71 -3.00 2.42 1.23
C LEU A 71 -3.95 3.04 0.20
N ALA A 72 -4.10 4.36 0.22
CA ALA A 72 -4.94 5.08 -0.73
C ALA A 72 -4.21 6.28 -1.36
N ASN A 73 -4.75 6.74 -2.47
CA ASN A 73 -4.37 7.96 -3.17
C ASN A 73 -5.55 8.46 -4.02
N HIS A 74 -5.36 9.52 -4.80
CA HIS A 74 -6.40 10.11 -5.66
C HIS A 74 -6.92 9.18 -6.78
N ASP A 75 -6.19 8.10 -7.09
CA ASP A 75 -6.57 7.12 -8.13
C ASP A 75 -7.28 5.88 -7.56
N GLN A 76 -7.38 5.76 -6.24
CA GLN A 76 -7.90 4.59 -5.54
C GLN A 76 -9.18 4.90 -4.77
N PRO A 77 -10.10 3.93 -4.61
CA PRO A 77 -11.20 4.06 -3.68
C PRO A 77 -10.73 4.34 -2.26
N ARG A 78 -11.60 4.91 -1.42
CA ARG A 78 -11.31 5.06 0.01
C ARG A 78 -11.01 3.72 0.64
N VAL A 79 -9.95 3.68 1.45
CA VAL A 79 -9.39 2.42 1.97
C VAL A 79 -10.37 1.62 2.83
N VAL A 80 -11.19 2.29 3.64
CA VAL A 80 -12.23 1.63 4.46
C VAL A 80 -13.29 0.98 3.58
N SER A 81 -13.74 1.67 2.52
CA SER A 81 -14.73 1.13 1.58
C SER A 81 -14.18 -0.01 0.73
N ARG A 82 -12.87 -0.05 0.47
CA ARG A 82 -12.24 -1.10 -0.35
C ARG A 82 -11.84 -2.33 0.46
N HIS A 83 -11.27 -2.14 1.63
CA HIS A 83 -10.60 -3.21 2.40
C HIS A 83 -11.17 -3.38 3.82
N GLY A 84 -12.11 -2.55 4.22
CA GLY A 84 -12.74 -2.59 5.54
C GLY A 84 -14.22 -2.89 5.47
N ASP A 85 -14.90 -2.70 6.61
CA ASP A 85 -16.35 -2.72 6.74
C ASP A 85 -16.83 -1.31 7.16
N GLU A 86 -17.68 -0.68 6.33
CA GLU A 86 -18.20 0.66 6.61
C GLU A 86 -19.09 0.70 7.87
N ASN A 87 -19.69 -0.43 8.26
CA ASN A 87 -20.45 -0.53 9.51
C ASN A 87 -19.55 -0.57 10.75
N LEU A 88 -18.30 -1.00 10.58
CA LEU A 88 -17.23 -1.01 11.56
C LEU A 88 -16.12 -0.03 11.16
N ARG A 89 -16.51 1.19 10.80
CA ARG A 89 -15.63 2.19 10.19
C ARG A 89 -14.42 2.52 11.05
N TYR A 90 -14.62 2.74 12.34
CA TYR A 90 -13.53 3.08 13.28
C TYR A 90 -12.54 1.93 13.40
N GLU A 91 -13.03 0.73 13.64
CA GLU A 91 -12.22 -0.48 13.79
C GLU A 91 -11.47 -0.80 12.49
N SER A 92 -12.15 -0.68 11.34
CA SER A 92 -11.53 -0.87 10.03
C SER A 92 -10.42 0.16 9.77
N ALA A 93 -10.69 1.44 10.00
CA ALA A 93 -9.71 2.50 9.78
C ALA A 93 -8.49 2.35 10.69
N THR A 94 -8.70 2.07 11.98
CA THR A 94 -7.59 1.90 12.94
C THR A 94 -6.78 0.64 12.67
N MET A 95 -7.41 -0.46 12.28
CA MET A 95 -6.72 -1.69 11.88
C MET A 95 -5.85 -1.47 10.64
N LEU A 96 -6.39 -0.85 9.60
CA LEU A 96 -5.67 -0.55 8.35
C LEU A 96 -4.51 0.42 8.60
N ALA A 97 -4.72 1.46 9.41
CA ALA A 97 -3.68 2.39 9.82
C ALA A 97 -2.56 1.67 10.59
N THR A 98 -2.92 0.82 11.54
CA THR A 98 -1.94 0.03 12.31
C THR A 98 -1.12 -0.88 11.41
N MET A 99 -1.75 -1.54 10.46
CA MET A 99 -1.09 -2.43 9.51
C MET A 99 -0.03 -1.69 8.68
N ILE A 100 -0.35 -0.51 8.16
CA ILE A 100 0.58 0.20 7.27
C ILE A 100 1.61 1.03 8.03
N TYR A 101 1.21 1.72 9.08
CA TYR A 101 2.11 2.63 9.79
C TYR A 101 3.01 1.92 10.82
N GLY A 102 2.73 0.66 11.14
CA GLY A 102 3.62 -0.20 11.91
C GLY A 102 4.83 -0.74 11.13
N GLN A 103 4.93 -0.44 9.82
CA GLN A 103 6.01 -0.89 8.96
C GLN A 103 7.15 0.14 8.89
N GLN A 104 8.36 -0.33 8.52
CA GLN A 104 9.49 0.56 8.25
C GLN A 104 9.28 1.28 6.91
N GLY A 105 9.30 2.61 6.93
CA GLY A 105 9.13 3.46 5.77
C GLY A 105 8.54 4.82 6.16
N THR A 106 8.35 5.70 5.17
CA THR A 106 7.67 6.99 5.38
C THR A 106 6.17 6.83 5.10
N PRO A 107 5.29 7.03 6.10
CA PRO A 107 3.86 6.94 5.89
C PRO A 107 3.32 8.15 5.11
N TYR A 108 2.43 7.88 4.17
CA TYR A 108 1.66 8.86 3.42
C TYR A 108 0.18 8.64 3.71
N ILE A 109 -0.42 9.61 4.39
CA ILE A 109 -1.84 9.60 4.75
C ILE A 109 -2.60 10.40 3.68
N TYR A 110 -3.45 9.71 2.91
CA TYR A 110 -4.29 10.41 1.95
C TYR A 110 -5.40 11.15 2.68
N GLN A 111 -5.66 12.39 2.30
CA GLN A 111 -6.67 13.25 2.94
C GLN A 111 -7.99 12.51 3.21
N GLY A 112 -8.44 12.49 4.46
CA GLY A 112 -9.63 11.79 4.91
C GLY A 112 -9.37 10.39 5.49
N GLU A 113 -8.20 9.79 5.30
CA GLU A 113 -7.85 8.53 5.96
C GLU A 113 -7.78 8.70 7.47
N GLU A 114 -7.28 9.84 7.95
CA GLU A 114 -7.15 10.19 9.36
C GLU A 114 -8.48 10.21 10.13
N ILE A 115 -9.60 10.33 9.42
CA ILE A 115 -10.96 10.27 9.98
C ILE A 115 -11.75 9.04 9.51
N GLY A 116 -11.09 8.11 8.82
CA GLY A 116 -11.72 6.91 8.28
C GLY A 116 -12.80 7.23 7.24
N MET A 117 -12.56 8.21 6.36
CA MET A 117 -13.52 8.59 5.32
C MET A 117 -13.83 7.43 4.39
N THR A 118 -15.13 7.25 4.08
CA THR A 118 -15.62 6.25 3.14
C THR A 118 -15.83 6.82 1.73
N GLY A 119 -16.01 5.96 0.75
CA GLY A 119 -16.35 6.34 -0.62
C GLY A 119 -17.74 6.96 -0.72
N ILE A 120 -17.96 7.75 -1.77
CA ILE A 120 -19.31 8.24 -2.13
C ILE A 120 -20.04 7.09 -2.83
N LYS A 121 -21.28 6.84 -2.44
CA LYS A 121 -22.19 5.87 -3.07
C LYS A 121 -22.90 6.49 -4.25
#